data_a51bd2a7d9a87d363ab3f4acca433436
#
_entry.id   a51bd2a7d9a87d363ab3f4acca433436
#
_cell.length_a   1.000
_cell.length_b   1.000
_cell.length_c   1.000
_cell.angle_alpha   90.00
_cell.angle_beta   90.00
_cell.angle_gamma   90.00
#
_symmetry.space_group_name_H-M   'P 1'
#
loop_
_entity.id
_entity.type
_entity.pdbx_description
1 polymer ?
#
loop_
_entity_poly.entity_id
_entity_poly.type
_entity_poly.pdbx_seq_one_letter_code
_entity_poly.pdbx_strand_id
1 'polypeptide(L)'
;MHVFIPLIGFLGIYIHSLRLSRERWWSPRWVSIQAVVGLVILSLLKPAQSALPADLSQLIQSVPMDAFYLGFLPLIDLWGNLIFWGLAILVGGSLFLLPWLASGRNPGPATVTDPKCTGCNICYAECPFDAIRMNDRNDSSGYHKLAIINEAQCTGCGICVGACPTDAIDLKGGYSGEQVFGAVKGALSQEKQNGNPVTVLFASHRDEALGGLPAELNVSKEKAPVAVATVGEKEAARVITAVLPSISAVNIEWIKSLHTAGARDVVLLSHPYDDGVYREDAHWILSRLHSRHALVTKEVHWLETTPGNSRTVLNFLNNLHRSETQAKKSAPVLPPVKERNKLIPSILSALIGTVLLFGIFALALPLDIPAGMASADGSAIRIALDLKGKISVAAIPEGMTLPEGADAEKIFGGEHYPVSVIVVMDGETILEETYQPSGIGGNGRISALEFLSVSAGSHQIEMRLKDDENDYRVVYSDTLDLSVGQVVVFSYDDKSDMVIVR
;
A
#
# COMPACT_ATOMS: atom_id res chain seq x y z
N MET A 1 22.60 6.30 -0.88
CA MET A 1 21.20 6.40 -0.38
C MET A 1 20.15 6.02 -1.42
N HIS A 2 20.21 6.53 -2.68
CA HIS A 2 19.17 6.31 -3.71
C HIS A 2 18.92 4.84 -4.10
N VAL A 3 19.86 3.93 -3.93
CA VAL A 3 19.71 2.48 -4.20
C VAL A 3 19.23 1.73 -2.95
N PHE A 4 19.67 2.16 -1.77
CA PHE A 4 19.42 1.45 -0.51
C PHE A 4 17.96 1.53 -0.05
N ILE A 5 17.33 2.70 -0.17
CA ILE A 5 15.92 2.90 0.22
C ILE A 5 14.97 2.03 -0.62
N PRO A 6 15.03 2.01 -1.96
CA PRO A 6 14.25 1.08 -2.77
C PRO A 6 14.48 -0.39 -2.42
N LEU A 7 15.71 -0.80 -2.16
CA LEU A 7 16.03 -2.19 -1.76
C LEU A 7 15.36 -2.59 -0.44
N ILE A 8 15.36 -1.71 0.56
CA ILE A 8 14.63 -1.93 1.83
C ILE A 8 13.13 -2.03 1.55
N GLY A 9 12.59 -1.17 0.69
CA GLY A 9 11.20 -1.21 0.28
C GLY A 9 10.84 -2.55 -0.38
N PHE A 10 11.65 -3.01 -1.34
CA PHE A 10 11.48 -4.33 -1.98
C PHE A 10 11.58 -5.48 -0.98
N LEU A 11 12.55 -5.44 -0.06
CA LEU A 11 12.69 -6.44 0.99
C LEU A 11 11.46 -6.45 1.90
N GLY A 12 10.94 -5.28 2.27
CA GLY A 12 9.71 -5.17 3.07
C GLY A 12 8.49 -5.75 2.37
N ILE A 13 8.30 -5.44 1.08
CA ILE A 13 7.24 -6.02 0.24
C ILE A 13 7.43 -7.54 0.12
N TYR A 14 8.65 -8.01 -0.11
CA TYR A 14 8.96 -9.44 -0.19
C TYR A 14 8.60 -10.16 1.12
N ILE A 15 9.03 -9.65 2.28
CA ILE A 15 8.71 -10.23 3.59
C ILE A 15 7.19 -10.19 3.85
N HIS A 16 6.52 -9.10 3.46
CA HIS A 16 5.07 -8.97 3.60
C HIS A 16 4.35 -10.01 2.75
N SER A 17 4.77 -10.17 1.51
CA SER A 17 4.15 -11.11 0.60
C SER A 17 4.40 -12.58 0.97
N LEU A 18 5.53 -12.92 1.60
CA LEU A 18 5.74 -14.26 2.18
C LEU A 18 4.71 -14.65 3.25
N ARG A 19 4.05 -13.64 3.87
CA ARG A 19 2.98 -13.87 4.87
C ARG A 19 1.59 -13.98 4.26
N LEU A 20 1.45 -13.62 2.99
CA LEU A 20 0.19 -13.75 2.25
C LEU A 20 0.18 -15.09 1.54
N SER A 21 -0.73 -15.96 1.94
CA SER A 21 -0.91 -17.22 1.24
C SER A 21 -1.63 -17.00 -0.10
N ARG A 22 -1.24 -17.81 -1.10
CA ARG A 22 -1.78 -17.74 -2.48
C ARG A 22 -1.73 -16.37 -3.13
N GLU A 23 -0.76 -15.56 -2.77
CA GLU A 23 -0.50 -14.29 -3.44
C GLU A 23 -0.20 -14.52 -4.93
N ARG A 24 -0.62 -13.56 -5.73
CA ARG A 24 -0.25 -13.52 -7.15
C ARG A 24 0.83 -12.46 -7.32
N TRP A 25 2.07 -12.89 -7.36
CA TRP A 25 3.22 -12.03 -7.67
C TRP A 25 3.14 -11.38 -9.06
N TRP A 26 2.49 -12.06 -9.98
CA TRP A 26 2.35 -11.59 -11.35
C TRP A 26 0.90 -11.20 -11.62
N SER A 27 0.75 -10.03 -12.21
CA SER A 27 -0.54 -9.60 -12.75
C SER A 27 -1.05 -10.61 -13.80
N PRO A 28 -2.34 -10.65 -14.09
CA PRO A 28 -2.86 -11.49 -15.17
C PRO A 28 -2.06 -11.28 -16.46
N ARG A 29 -1.75 -12.36 -17.18
CA ARG A 29 -0.90 -12.33 -18.37
C ARG A 29 -1.24 -11.21 -19.34
N TRP A 30 -2.55 -10.95 -19.55
CA TRP A 30 -3.02 -9.89 -20.44
C TRP A 30 -2.63 -8.49 -19.96
N VAL A 31 -2.70 -8.21 -18.66
CA VAL A 31 -2.27 -6.94 -18.06
C VAL A 31 -0.77 -6.75 -18.24
N SER A 32 0.02 -7.80 -18.02
CA SER A 32 1.47 -7.77 -18.22
C SER A 32 1.84 -7.52 -19.68
N ILE A 33 1.15 -8.22 -20.63
CA ILE A 33 1.38 -8.03 -22.06
C ILE A 33 1.04 -6.59 -22.47
N GLN A 34 -0.10 -6.06 -22.04
CA GLN A 34 -0.51 -4.68 -22.35
C GLN A 34 0.45 -3.65 -21.77
N ALA A 35 0.93 -3.85 -20.54
CA ALA A 35 1.93 -2.97 -19.95
C ALA A 35 3.24 -2.97 -20.76
N VAL A 36 3.72 -4.14 -21.15
CA VAL A 36 4.94 -4.25 -21.98
C VAL A 36 4.72 -3.62 -23.36
N VAL A 37 3.62 -3.94 -24.03
CA VAL A 37 3.29 -3.35 -25.35
C VAL A 37 3.16 -1.84 -25.25
N GLY A 38 2.48 -1.34 -24.18
CA GLY A 38 2.35 0.09 -23.91
C GLY A 38 3.69 0.78 -23.73
N LEU A 39 4.58 0.20 -22.93
CA LEU A 39 5.93 0.72 -22.72
C LEU A 39 6.74 0.73 -24.02
N VAL A 40 6.65 -0.32 -24.84
CA VAL A 40 7.33 -0.38 -26.15
C VAL A 40 6.80 0.72 -27.07
N ILE A 41 5.47 0.89 -27.16
CA ILE A 41 4.87 1.96 -27.97
C ILE A 41 5.33 3.34 -27.50
N LEU A 42 5.32 3.59 -26.18
CA LEU A 42 5.80 4.85 -25.60
C LEU A 42 7.27 5.09 -25.92
N SER A 43 8.12 4.07 -25.79
CA SER A 43 9.54 4.16 -26.11
C SER A 43 9.80 4.46 -27.62
N LEU A 44 8.90 3.99 -28.49
CA LEU A 44 9.00 4.29 -29.93
C LEU A 44 8.48 5.70 -30.26
N LEU A 45 7.43 6.16 -29.57
CA LEU A 45 6.86 7.48 -29.79
C LEU A 45 7.70 8.61 -29.17
N LYS A 46 8.29 8.37 -28.01
CA LYS A 46 9.16 9.30 -27.30
C LYS A 46 10.41 8.55 -26.83
N PRO A 47 11.37 8.30 -27.74
CA PRO A 47 12.60 7.62 -27.37
C PRO A 47 13.39 8.45 -26.36
N ALA A 48 13.97 7.80 -25.36
CA ALA A 48 14.88 8.46 -24.43
C ALA A 48 16.07 9.00 -25.22
N GLN A 49 16.28 10.30 -25.15
CA GLN A 49 17.43 10.97 -25.76
C GLN A 49 18.50 11.16 -24.71
N SER A 50 19.73 10.84 -25.08
CA SER A 50 20.87 11.22 -24.26
C SER A 50 21.03 12.74 -24.35
N ALA A 51 21.15 13.40 -23.21
CA ALA A 51 21.53 14.80 -23.18
C ALA A 51 22.91 14.99 -23.85
N LEU A 52 23.16 16.17 -24.39
CA LEU A 52 24.50 16.55 -24.84
C LEU A 52 25.48 16.40 -23.67
N PRO A 53 26.78 16.16 -23.96
CA PRO A 53 27.80 16.19 -22.91
C PRO A 53 27.68 17.48 -22.11
N ALA A 54 27.79 17.36 -20.78
CA ALA A 54 27.71 18.54 -19.91
C ALA A 54 28.80 19.55 -20.28
N ASP A 55 28.39 20.70 -20.75
CA ASP A 55 29.27 21.85 -20.95
C ASP A 55 29.12 22.79 -19.75
N LEU A 56 30.09 22.75 -18.88
CA LEU A 56 30.11 23.55 -17.64
C LEU A 56 30.37 25.04 -17.91
N SER A 57 30.80 25.41 -19.13
CA SER A 57 31.02 26.80 -19.53
C SER A 57 29.76 27.51 -20.04
N GLN A 58 28.64 26.78 -20.20
CA GLN A 58 27.39 27.33 -20.65
C GLN A 58 26.36 27.36 -19.53
N LEU A 59 25.63 28.46 -19.43
CA LEU A 59 24.50 28.58 -18.56
C LEU A 59 23.30 27.84 -19.15
N ILE A 60 22.80 26.86 -18.43
CA ILE A 60 21.58 26.16 -18.81
C ILE A 60 20.40 27.08 -18.56
N GLN A 61 19.82 27.66 -19.62
CA GLN A 61 18.72 28.61 -19.54
C GLN A 61 17.38 27.92 -19.21
N SER A 62 17.19 26.69 -19.67
CA SER A 62 15.99 25.91 -19.40
C SER A 62 16.30 24.42 -19.34
N VAL A 63 15.78 23.75 -18.36
CA VAL A 63 15.83 22.27 -18.23
C VAL A 63 14.41 21.77 -18.38
N PRO A 64 14.13 20.82 -19.31
CA PRO A 64 12.86 20.16 -19.33
C PRO A 64 12.69 19.37 -18.03
N MET A 65 11.69 19.74 -17.23
CA MET A 65 11.42 19.08 -15.96
C MET A 65 10.42 17.94 -16.19
N ASP A 66 10.79 16.74 -15.80
CA ASP A 66 9.86 15.60 -15.76
C ASP A 66 8.77 15.84 -14.70
N ALA A 67 7.60 16.30 -15.15
CA ALA A 67 6.50 16.59 -14.26
C ALA A 67 5.98 15.36 -13.49
N PHE A 68 6.23 14.16 -13.99
CA PHE A 68 5.82 12.93 -13.31
C PHE A 68 6.67 12.63 -12.09
N TYR A 69 8.01 12.70 -12.22
CA TYR A 69 8.93 12.43 -11.11
C TYR A 69 9.28 13.67 -10.29
N LEU A 70 9.31 14.83 -10.92
CA LEU A 70 9.77 16.07 -10.30
C LEU A 70 8.64 17.10 -10.08
N GLY A 71 7.39 16.75 -10.40
CA GLY A 71 6.22 17.64 -10.28
C GLY A 71 5.94 18.17 -8.87
N PHE A 72 6.54 17.57 -7.85
CA PHE A 72 6.46 18.04 -6.47
C PHE A 72 7.47 19.17 -6.16
N LEU A 73 8.53 19.33 -6.96
CA LEU A 73 9.56 20.36 -6.70
C LEU A 73 8.97 21.78 -6.66
N PRO A 74 8.10 22.21 -7.61
CA PRO A 74 7.47 23.51 -7.52
C PRO A 74 6.65 23.73 -6.24
N LEU A 75 6.12 22.65 -5.64
CA LEU A 75 5.39 22.75 -4.37
C LEU A 75 6.33 23.01 -3.20
N ILE A 76 7.57 22.52 -3.27
CA ILE A 76 8.60 22.83 -2.28
C ILE A 76 8.97 24.32 -2.34
N ASP A 77 9.14 24.84 -3.55
CA ASP A 77 9.44 26.28 -3.75
C ASP A 77 8.28 27.18 -3.29
N LEU A 78 7.03 26.75 -3.56
CA LEU A 78 5.83 27.50 -3.20
C LEU A 78 5.55 27.51 -1.69
N TRP A 79 5.70 26.35 -1.02
CA TRP A 79 5.32 26.17 0.39
C TRP A 79 6.51 26.15 1.35
N GLY A 80 7.72 26.04 0.83
CA GLY A 80 8.93 25.83 1.61
C GLY A 80 9.10 24.40 2.12
N ASN A 81 10.34 24.04 2.36
CA ASN A 81 10.73 22.69 2.77
C ASN A 81 9.99 22.15 4.00
N LEU A 82 9.83 22.99 5.02
CA LEU A 82 9.21 22.57 6.29
C LEU A 82 7.73 22.23 6.12
N ILE A 83 6.98 23.03 5.39
CA ILE A 83 5.54 22.81 5.19
C ILE A 83 5.34 21.60 4.31
N PHE A 84 6.09 21.48 3.21
CA PHE A 84 5.98 20.36 2.28
C PHE A 84 6.27 19.02 2.98
N TRP A 85 7.40 18.91 3.66
CA TRP A 85 7.77 17.67 4.36
C TRP A 85 6.89 17.37 5.56
N GLY A 86 6.44 18.42 6.29
CA GLY A 86 5.46 18.27 7.35
C GLY A 86 4.15 17.65 6.86
N LEU A 87 3.64 18.10 5.73
CA LEU A 87 2.43 17.58 5.08
C LEU A 87 2.66 16.15 4.55
N ALA A 88 3.80 15.88 3.94
CA ALA A 88 4.16 14.55 3.44
C ALA A 88 4.23 13.52 4.59
N ILE A 89 4.84 13.88 5.72
CA ILE A 89 4.90 13.03 6.91
C ILE A 89 3.51 12.86 7.54
N LEU A 90 2.70 13.92 7.60
CA LEU A 90 1.34 13.84 8.13
C LEU A 90 0.47 12.89 7.29
N VAL A 91 0.47 13.05 5.98
CA VAL A 91 -0.31 12.21 5.05
C VAL A 91 0.23 10.78 5.06
N GLY A 92 1.54 10.60 4.89
CA GLY A 92 2.16 9.28 4.89
C GLY A 92 1.99 8.57 6.24
N GLY A 93 2.18 9.27 7.34
CA GLY A 93 1.95 8.76 8.69
C GLY A 93 0.49 8.40 8.95
N SER A 94 -0.45 9.22 8.48
CA SER A 94 -1.89 8.93 8.58
C SER A 94 -2.26 7.67 7.80
N LEU A 95 -1.77 7.54 6.56
CA LEU A 95 -1.98 6.35 5.74
C LEU A 95 -1.33 5.10 6.38
N PHE A 96 -0.14 5.26 6.95
CA PHE A 96 0.54 4.19 7.67
C PHE A 96 -0.24 3.74 8.92
N LEU A 97 -0.83 4.68 9.67
CA LEU A 97 -1.61 4.38 10.88
C LEU A 97 -3.03 3.86 10.58
N LEU A 98 -3.56 4.13 9.38
CA LEU A 98 -4.92 3.77 8.99
C LEU A 98 -5.30 2.30 9.27
N PRO A 99 -4.45 1.27 9.00
CA PRO A 99 -4.80 -0.12 9.29
C PRO A 99 -5.05 -0.40 10.76
N TRP A 100 -4.35 0.29 11.68
CA TRP A 100 -4.54 0.12 13.12
C TRP A 100 -5.75 0.90 13.64
N LEU A 101 -6.01 2.08 13.10
CA LEU A 101 -7.16 2.91 13.47
C LEU A 101 -8.48 2.35 12.91
N ALA A 102 -8.43 1.80 11.69
CA ALA A 102 -9.58 1.24 11.00
C ALA A 102 -9.79 -0.26 11.27
N SER A 103 -8.94 -0.91 12.07
CA SER A 103 -9.09 -2.33 12.38
C SER A 103 -10.38 -2.56 13.17
N GLY A 104 -11.43 -2.99 12.48
CA GLY A 104 -12.63 -3.54 13.11
C GLY A 104 -12.26 -4.78 13.95
N ARG A 105 -13.12 -5.16 14.89
CA ARG A 105 -13.00 -6.42 15.65
C ARG A 105 -13.06 -7.59 14.67
N ASN A 106 -11.89 -8.13 14.37
CA ASN A 106 -11.80 -9.36 13.58
C ASN A 106 -12.17 -10.54 14.47
N PRO A 107 -12.90 -11.55 13.96
CA PRO A 107 -12.91 -12.86 14.59
C PRO A 107 -11.45 -13.29 14.78
N GLY A 108 -11.14 -13.85 15.94
CA GLY A 108 -9.81 -14.37 16.18
C GLY A 108 -9.50 -15.57 15.26
N PRO A 109 -8.27 -16.09 15.30
CA PRO A 109 -7.88 -17.24 14.51
C PRO A 109 -8.76 -18.45 14.86
N ALA A 110 -8.89 -19.37 13.89
CA ALA A 110 -9.61 -20.62 14.10
C ALA A 110 -8.91 -21.49 15.14
N THR A 111 -9.69 -22.29 15.84
CA THR A 111 -9.22 -23.32 16.80
C THR A 111 -9.83 -24.65 16.49
N VAL A 112 -9.10 -25.73 16.74
CA VAL A 112 -9.56 -27.10 16.54
C VAL A 112 -9.84 -27.74 17.89
N THR A 113 -10.98 -28.40 18.01
CA THR A 113 -11.33 -29.25 19.15
C THR A 113 -10.88 -30.66 18.83
N ASP A 114 -9.73 -31.08 19.38
CA ASP A 114 -9.04 -32.32 19.06
C ASP A 114 -9.95 -33.58 19.09
N PRO A 115 -10.78 -33.81 20.11
CA PRO A 115 -11.64 -35.00 20.17
C PRO A 115 -12.66 -35.09 19.02
N LYS A 116 -13.09 -33.94 18.46
CA LYS A 116 -14.04 -33.86 17.38
C LYS A 116 -13.39 -34.00 15.97
N CYS A 117 -12.07 -33.79 15.88
CA CYS A 117 -11.37 -33.82 14.59
C CYS A 117 -11.13 -35.23 14.10
N THR A 118 -11.63 -35.54 12.93
CA THR A 118 -11.45 -36.84 12.26
C THR A 118 -10.27 -36.91 11.28
N GLY A 119 -9.54 -35.80 11.10
CA GLY A 119 -8.40 -35.74 10.18
C GLY A 119 -8.75 -35.86 8.69
N CYS A 120 -9.96 -35.46 8.28
CA CYS A 120 -10.50 -35.67 6.92
C CYS A 120 -9.88 -34.77 5.84
N ASN A 121 -8.98 -33.82 6.17
CA ASN A 121 -8.30 -32.89 5.27
C ASN A 121 -9.17 -31.83 4.56
N ILE A 122 -10.48 -31.80 4.72
CA ILE A 122 -11.35 -30.87 3.98
C ILE A 122 -11.01 -29.42 4.33
N CYS A 123 -10.87 -29.09 5.62
CA CYS A 123 -10.51 -27.75 6.09
C CYS A 123 -9.14 -27.28 5.57
N TYR A 124 -8.19 -28.21 5.43
CA TYR A 124 -6.88 -27.96 4.84
C TYR A 124 -7.00 -27.60 3.35
N ALA A 125 -7.77 -28.40 2.60
CA ALA A 125 -7.93 -28.20 1.16
C ALA A 125 -8.67 -26.89 0.81
N GLU A 126 -9.62 -26.48 1.66
CA GLU A 126 -10.43 -25.29 1.43
C GLU A 126 -9.86 -24.02 2.05
N CYS A 127 -8.75 -24.08 2.81
CA CYS A 127 -8.15 -22.90 3.40
C CYS A 127 -7.45 -22.03 2.32
N PRO A 128 -7.97 -20.84 1.95
CA PRO A 128 -7.35 -20.02 0.92
C PRO A 128 -6.09 -19.29 1.42
N PHE A 129 -5.77 -19.43 2.71
CA PHE A 129 -4.63 -18.77 3.36
C PHE A 129 -3.53 -19.74 3.77
N ASP A 130 -3.63 -21.02 3.42
CA ASP A 130 -2.70 -22.10 3.81
C ASP A 130 -2.36 -22.11 5.32
N ALA A 131 -3.32 -21.65 6.14
CA ALA A 131 -3.16 -21.51 7.59
C ALA A 131 -3.37 -22.83 8.34
N ILE A 132 -3.69 -23.93 7.65
CA ILE A 132 -3.98 -25.22 8.26
C ILE A 132 -2.91 -26.23 7.84
N ARG A 133 -2.40 -27.00 8.80
CA ARG A 133 -1.50 -28.12 8.55
C ARG A 133 -2.11 -29.37 9.13
N MET A 134 -1.82 -30.52 8.52
CA MET A 134 -2.27 -31.82 9.00
C MET A 134 -1.09 -32.56 9.60
N ASN A 135 -1.05 -32.66 10.92
CA ASN A 135 -0.01 -33.38 11.64
C ASN A 135 -0.46 -34.80 11.98
N ASP A 136 0.50 -35.71 12.11
CA ASP A 136 0.23 -37.06 12.58
C ASP A 136 -0.26 -37.02 14.03
N ARG A 137 -1.23 -37.89 14.33
CA ARG A 137 -1.90 -37.96 15.62
C ARG A 137 -1.48 -39.23 16.32
N ASN A 138 -1.00 -39.11 17.56
CA ASN A 138 -0.52 -40.21 18.38
C ASN A 138 -1.39 -40.41 19.63
N ASP A 139 -2.71 -40.26 19.47
CA ASP A 139 -3.67 -40.50 20.55
C ASP A 139 -4.53 -41.74 20.32
N SER A 140 -5.39 -42.10 21.29
CA SER A 140 -6.28 -43.24 21.24
C SER A 140 -7.56 -43.06 20.42
N SER A 141 -7.65 -41.98 19.61
CA SER A 141 -8.89 -41.62 18.91
C SER A 141 -9.23 -42.50 17.70
N GLY A 142 -8.27 -43.29 17.22
CA GLY A 142 -8.41 -44.11 16.01
C GLY A 142 -8.24 -43.31 14.70
N TYR A 143 -7.97 -42.05 14.76
CA TYR A 143 -7.69 -41.19 13.59
C TYR A 143 -6.19 -40.94 13.45
N HIS A 144 -5.70 -40.88 12.21
CA HIS A 144 -4.25 -40.75 11.94
C HIS A 144 -3.75 -39.30 11.87
N LYS A 145 -4.65 -38.32 11.65
CA LYS A 145 -4.26 -36.93 11.45
C LYS A 145 -5.11 -35.96 12.28
N LEU A 146 -4.48 -34.85 12.65
CA LEU A 146 -5.09 -33.72 13.34
C LEU A 146 -4.81 -32.42 12.60
N ALA A 147 -5.84 -31.61 12.40
CA ALA A 147 -5.67 -30.29 11.84
C ALA A 147 -5.07 -29.31 12.88
N ILE A 148 -4.02 -28.63 12.50
CA ILE A 148 -3.37 -27.59 13.34
C ILE A 148 -3.44 -26.27 12.62
N ILE A 149 -3.90 -25.22 13.32
CA ILE A 149 -4.04 -23.88 12.77
C ILE A 149 -2.79 -23.06 13.06
N ASN A 150 -2.21 -22.44 12.02
CA ASN A 150 -1.20 -21.40 12.18
C ASN A 150 -1.90 -20.08 12.43
N GLU A 151 -1.92 -19.64 13.67
CA GLU A 151 -2.62 -18.40 14.09
C GLU A 151 -2.11 -17.15 13.39
N ALA A 152 -0.82 -17.11 13.02
CA ALA A 152 -0.22 -15.96 12.33
C ALA A 152 -0.67 -15.83 10.87
N GLN A 153 -1.10 -16.93 10.24
CA GLN A 153 -1.62 -16.95 8.87
C GLN A 153 -3.14 -16.93 8.80
N CYS A 154 -3.80 -17.24 9.92
CA CYS A 154 -5.25 -17.34 9.97
C CYS A 154 -5.92 -15.95 9.99
N THR A 155 -6.77 -15.66 9.01
CA THR A 155 -7.52 -14.41 8.92
C THR A 155 -8.85 -14.42 9.67
N GLY A 156 -9.25 -15.56 10.26
CA GLY A 156 -10.53 -15.71 10.93
C GLY A 156 -11.74 -15.69 9.99
N CYS A 157 -11.58 -16.07 8.73
CA CYS A 157 -12.66 -16.05 7.72
C CYS A 157 -13.80 -17.03 8.01
N GLY A 158 -13.53 -18.14 8.72
CA GLY A 158 -14.54 -19.16 9.05
C GLY A 158 -14.83 -20.18 7.94
N ILE A 159 -14.17 -20.12 6.79
CA ILE A 159 -14.38 -21.12 5.71
C ILE A 159 -14.18 -22.55 6.23
N CYS A 160 -13.15 -22.76 7.05
CA CYS A 160 -12.87 -24.05 7.66
C CYS A 160 -13.93 -24.50 8.67
N VAL A 161 -14.67 -23.59 9.30
CA VAL A 161 -15.81 -23.90 10.17
C VAL A 161 -16.91 -24.55 9.35
N GLY A 162 -17.33 -23.91 8.26
CA GLY A 162 -18.34 -24.47 7.36
C GLY A 162 -17.87 -25.73 6.60
N ALA A 163 -16.56 -25.93 6.45
CA ALA A 163 -15.98 -27.11 5.83
C ALA A 163 -16.00 -28.36 6.72
N CYS A 164 -16.01 -28.16 8.04
CA CYS A 164 -15.85 -29.25 9.01
C CYS A 164 -17.14 -30.05 9.20
N PRO A 165 -17.19 -31.32 8.82
CA PRO A 165 -18.40 -32.11 8.95
C PRO A 165 -18.73 -32.53 10.40
N THR A 166 -17.78 -32.38 11.31
CA THR A 166 -17.90 -32.77 12.71
C THR A 166 -17.97 -31.61 13.68
N ASP A 167 -18.08 -30.37 13.16
CA ASP A 167 -18.06 -29.13 13.94
C ASP A 167 -16.87 -29.06 14.93
N ALA A 168 -15.70 -29.55 14.47
CA ALA A 168 -14.48 -29.56 15.26
C ALA A 168 -13.73 -28.24 15.24
N ILE A 169 -14.14 -27.26 14.42
CA ILE A 169 -13.43 -25.99 14.21
C ILE A 169 -14.34 -24.81 14.56
N ASP A 170 -13.82 -23.95 15.43
CA ASP A 170 -14.44 -22.68 15.82
C ASP A 170 -13.46 -21.51 15.69
N LEU A 171 -13.93 -20.25 15.85
CA LEU A 171 -13.11 -19.06 15.83
C LEU A 171 -12.92 -18.50 17.25
N LYS A 172 -11.69 -18.07 17.57
CA LYS A 172 -11.43 -17.32 18.80
C LYS A 172 -12.14 -15.95 18.75
N GLY A 173 -12.51 -15.46 19.91
CA GLY A 173 -13.00 -14.08 20.03
C GLY A 173 -14.51 -13.88 19.87
N GLY A 174 -15.28 -14.90 20.20
CA GLY A 174 -16.73 -14.75 20.40
C GLY A 174 -17.61 -15.20 19.24
N TYR A 175 -17.04 -15.81 18.20
CA TYR A 175 -17.78 -16.55 17.20
C TYR A 175 -17.59 -18.06 17.44
N SER A 176 -18.67 -18.73 17.77
CA SER A 176 -18.75 -20.19 17.75
C SER A 176 -19.84 -20.62 16.78
N GLY A 177 -19.46 -21.44 15.81
CA GLY A 177 -20.41 -21.99 14.85
C GLY A 177 -21.53 -22.77 15.54
N GLU A 178 -21.18 -23.55 16.57
CA GLU A 178 -22.14 -24.30 17.38
C GLU A 178 -23.11 -23.39 18.13
N GLN A 179 -22.63 -22.29 18.71
CA GLN A 179 -23.47 -21.31 19.41
C GLN A 179 -24.42 -20.58 18.47
N VAL A 180 -23.91 -20.14 17.30
CA VAL A 180 -24.75 -19.45 16.30
C VAL A 180 -25.82 -20.41 15.77
N PHE A 181 -25.44 -21.63 15.43
CA PHE A 181 -26.38 -22.63 14.96
C PHE A 181 -27.40 -23.00 16.04
N GLY A 182 -26.97 -23.16 17.30
CA GLY A 182 -27.86 -23.39 18.44
C GLY A 182 -28.86 -22.27 18.65
N ALA A 183 -28.41 -21.03 18.54
CA ALA A 183 -29.30 -19.84 18.64
C ALA A 183 -30.33 -19.79 17.49
N VAL A 184 -29.90 -20.05 16.25
CA VAL A 184 -30.83 -20.15 15.10
C VAL A 184 -31.87 -21.24 15.31
N LYS A 185 -31.44 -22.41 15.77
CA LYS A 185 -32.33 -23.56 16.02
C LYS A 185 -33.29 -23.30 17.16
N GLY A 186 -32.81 -22.62 18.21
CA GLY A 186 -33.68 -22.17 19.33
C GLY A 186 -34.76 -21.19 18.89
N ALA A 187 -34.36 -20.15 18.15
CA ALA A 187 -35.31 -19.18 17.58
C ALA A 187 -36.31 -19.84 16.62
N LEU A 188 -35.87 -20.77 15.78
CA LEU A 188 -36.70 -21.54 14.88
C LEU A 188 -37.75 -22.35 15.64
N SER A 189 -37.35 -22.99 16.75
CA SER A 189 -38.26 -23.79 17.55
C SER A 189 -39.35 -22.93 18.22
N GLN A 190 -39.02 -21.73 18.68
CA GLN A 190 -39.96 -20.78 19.26
C GLN A 190 -40.97 -20.29 18.22
N GLU A 191 -40.50 -19.87 17.04
CA GLU A 191 -41.38 -19.35 16.00
C GLU A 191 -42.27 -20.47 15.42
N LYS A 192 -41.83 -21.69 15.35
CA LYS A 192 -42.62 -22.84 14.94
C LYS A 192 -43.75 -23.14 15.91
N GLN A 193 -43.52 -23.00 17.22
CA GLN A 193 -44.59 -23.14 18.23
C GLN A 193 -45.68 -22.08 18.06
N ASN A 194 -45.32 -20.91 17.55
CA ASN A 194 -46.24 -19.83 17.24
C ASN A 194 -47.03 -20.06 15.92
N GLY A 195 -46.74 -21.16 15.20
CA GLY A 195 -47.43 -21.51 13.95
C GLY A 195 -46.98 -20.70 12.71
N ASN A 196 -45.92 -19.92 12.82
CA ASN A 196 -45.45 -19.08 11.72
C ASN A 196 -44.54 -19.84 10.75
N PRO A 197 -44.66 -19.59 9.43
CA PRO A 197 -43.63 -20.03 8.48
C PRO A 197 -42.35 -19.25 8.71
N VAL A 198 -41.23 -19.94 8.80
CA VAL A 198 -39.94 -19.34 9.14
C VAL A 198 -38.93 -19.52 8.01
N THR A 199 -38.37 -18.41 7.58
CA THR A 199 -37.21 -18.38 6.68
C THR A 199 -35.95 -18.09 7.48
N VAL A 200 -34.87 -18.84 7.23
CA VAL A 200 -33.57 -18.59 7.83
C VAL A 200 -32.68 -17.90 6.80
N LEU A 201 -32.17 -16.72 7.14
CA LEU A 201 -31.27 -15.93 6.30
C LEU A 201 -29.89 -15.92 6.92
N PHE A 202 -28.90 -16.42 6.18
CA PHE A 202 -27.49 -16.29 6.53
C PHE A 202 -26.87 -15.16 5.73
N ALA A 203 -26.13 -14.26 6.40
CA ALA A 203 -25.42 -13.14 5.81
C ALA A 203 -23.99 -13.04 6.34
N SER A 204 -23.08 -12.54 5.53
CA SER A 204 -21.71 -12.31 5.94
C SER A 204 -21.56 -11.00 6.71
N HIS A 205 -20.75 -11.01 7.77
CA HIS A 205 -20.50 -9.83 8.63
C HIS A 205 -19.62 -8.78 7.95
N ARG A 206 -18.75 -9.19 7.04
CA ARG A 206 -17.71 -8.33 6.45
C ARG A 206 -17.93 -7.98 4.99
N ASP A 207 -18.94 -8.55 4.39
CA ASP A 207 -19.27 -8.31 3.01
C ASP A 207 -20.09 -7.04 2.83
N GLU A 208 -19.99 -6.52 1.64
CA GLU A 208 -20.87 -5.49 1.14
C GLU A 208 -22.33 -5.93 1.20
N ALA A 209 -22.61 -7.24 1.17
CA ALA A 209 -23.93 -7.80 1.35
C ALA A 209 -24.60 -7.37 2.64
N LEU A 210 -23.84 -7.16 3.73
CA LEU A 210 -24.39 -6.67 4.99
C LEU A 210 -24.96 -5.26 4.85
N GLY A 211 -24.33 -4.41 4.04
CA GLY A 211 -24.86 -3.07 3.71
C GLY A 211 -26.13 -3.09 2.88
N GLY A 212 -26.46 -4.22 2.27
CA GLY A 212 -27.72 -4.49 1.57
C GLY A 212 -28.83 -5.06 2.46
N LEU A 213 -28.55 -5.37 3.73
CA LEU A 213 -29.58 -5.85 4.64
C LEU A 213 -30.57 -4.73 5.01
N PRO A 214 -31.88 -5.00 4.94
CA PRO A 214 -32.91 -4.08 5.41
C PRO A 214 -32.78 -3.78 6.90
N ALA A 215 -33.01 -2.54 7.29
CA ALA A 215 -33.02 -2.15 8.71
C ALA A 215 -34.09 -2.92 9.51
N GLU A 216 -35.17 -3.33 8.85
CA GLU A 216 -36.26 -4.10 9.40
C GLU A 216 -35.83 -5.49 9.91
N LEU A 217 -34.76 -6.04 9.38
CA LEU A 217 -34.20 -7.33 9.85
C LEU A 217 -33.45 -7.20 11.20
N ASN A 218 -33.33 -5.98 11.73
CA ASN A 218 -32.88 -5.65 13.08
C ASN A 218 -31.62 -6.37 13.54
N VAL A 219 -30.64 -6.50 12.63
CA VAL A 219 -29.36 -7.14 12.95
C VAL A 219 -28.47 -6.11 13.64
N SER A 220 -28.36 -6.17 14.95
CA SER A 220 -27.37 -5.38 15.70
C SER A 220 -26.00 -6.05 15.66
N LYS A 221 -25.02 -5.35 15.09
CA LYS A 221 -23.62 -5.82 15.04
C LYS A 221 -23.01 -6.10 16.43
N GLU A 222 -23.58 -5.55 17.50
CA GLU A 222 -22.95 -5.54 18.82
C GLU A 222 -23.50 -6.55 19.83
N LYS A 223 -24.71 -7.06 19.66
CA LYS A 223 -25.40 -7.77 20.75
C LYS A 223 -25.75 -9.25 20.51
N ALA A 224 -25.99 -9.66 19.28
CA ALA A 224 -26.25 -11.08 18.99
C ALA A 224 -26.01 -11.39 17.50
N PRO A 225 -25.37 -12.52 17.18
CA PRO A 225 -25.19 -12.94 15.79
C PRO A 225 -26.50 -13.40 15.13
N VAL A 226 -27.57 -13.49 15.88
CA VAL A 226 -28.89 -13.96 15.41
C VAL A 226 -29.97 -12.95 15.81
N ALA A 227 -30.81 -12.56 14.86
CA ALA A 227 -31.98 -11.69 15.08
C ALA A 227 -33.23 -12.31 14.44
N VAL A 228 -34.37 -12.02 15.01
CA VAL A 228 -35.68 -12.43 14.47
C VAL A 228 -36.47 -11.19 14.10
N ALA A 229 -36.94 -11.13 12.87
CA ALA A 229 -37.74 -10.03 12.36
C ALA A 229 -39.01 -10.53 11.64
N THR A 230 -40.00 -9.64 11.50
CA THR A 230 -41.20 -9.88 10.70
C THR A 230 -41.06 -9.13 9.38
N VAL A 231 -41.29 -9.79 8.26
CA VAL A 231 -41.26 -9.20 6.93
C VAL A 231 -42.65 -9.38 6.29
N GLY A 232 -43.18 -8.30 5.71
CA GLY A 232 -44.46 -8.29 5.02
C GLY A 232 -45.63 -7.67 5.85
N GLU A 233 -46.52 -6.94 5.16
CA GLU A 233 -47.66 -6.25 5.79
C GLU A 233 -48.93 -7.10 5.93
N LYS A 234 -49.14 -8.06 5.03
CA LYS A 234 -50.38 -8.86 4.96
C LYS A 234 -50.27 -10.32 5.37
N GLU A 235 -49.11 -10.92 5.15
CA GLU A 235 -48.75 -12.26 5.62
C GLU A 235 -47.42 -12.12 6.32
N ALA A 236 -47.46 -11.96 7.64
CA ALA A 236 -46.29 -11.74 8.47
C ALA A 236 -45.42 -13.00 8.48
N ALA A 237 -44.41 -13.04 7.61
CA ALA A 237 -43.42 -14.10 7.62
C ALA A 237 -42.31 -13.79 8.60
N ARG A 238 -41.88 -14.80 9.33
CA ARG A 238 -40.76 -14.68 10.26
C ARG A 238 -39.45 -14.97 9.56
N VAL A 239 -38.50 -14.05 9.68
CA VAL A 239 -37.14 -14.20 9.17
C VAL A 239 -36.19 -14.25 10.34
N ILE A 240 -35.43 -15.32 10.45
CA ILE A 240 -34.33 -15.46 11.40
C ILE A 240 -33.05 -15.15 10.64
N THR A 241 -32.44 -14.03 10.97
CA THR A 241 -31.18 -13.61 10.33
C THR A 241 -29.99 -13.99 11.21
N ALA A 242 -29.03 -14.72 10.65
CA ALA A 242 -27.76 -15.05 11.29
C ALA A 242 -26.61 -14.43 10.52
N VAL A 243 -25.76 -13.68 11.24
CA VAL A 243 -24.61 -13.00 10.67
C VAL A 243 -23.34 -13.80 11.01
N LEU A 244 -22.58 -14.15 9.98
CA LEU A 244 -21.41 -15.00 10.01
C LEU A 244 -20.16 -14.21 9.58
N PRO A 245 -18.94 -14.66 9.92
CA PRO A 245 -17.72 -14.04 9.43
C PRO A 245 -17.61 -14.04 7.90
N SER A 246 -18.02 -15.14 7.27
CA SER A 246 -18.18 -15.29 5.83
C SER A 246 -19.39 -16.21 5.54
N ILE A 247 -19.92 -16.14 4.33
CA ILE A 247 -21.04 -16.99 3.94
C ILE A 247 -20.61 -18.48 3.88
N SER A 248 -19.35 -18.76 3.58
CA SER A 248 -18.78 -20.12 3.60
C SER A 248 -18.58 -20.70 5.00
N ALA A 249 -18.82 -19.92 6.06
CA ALA A 249 -18.87 -20.46 7.41
C ALA A 249 -20.15 -21.29 7.67
N VAL A 250 -21.14 -21.21 6.77
CA VAL A 250 -22.33 -22.08 6.83
C VAL A 250 -21.93 -23.52 6.56
N ASN A 251 -22.29 -24.40 7.49
CA ASN A 251 -22.13 -25.84 7.31
C ASN A 251 -23.36 -26.43 6.59
N ILE A 252 -23.13 -27.32 5.63
CA ILE A 252 -24.22 -27.99 4.90
C ILE A 252 -25.11 -28.81 5.82
N GLU A 253 -24.56 -29.46 6.84
CA GLU A 253 -25.32 -30.22 7.83
C GLU A 253 -26.25 -29.31 8.65
N TRP A 254 -25.89 -28.05 8.85
CA TRP A 254 -26.80 -27.08 9.51
C TRP A 254 -28.03 -26.83 8.67
N ILE A 255 -27.87 -26.64 7.36
CA ILE A 255 -28.99 -26.43 6.43
C ILE A 255 -29.96 -27.60 6.48
N LYS A 256 -29.44 -28.82 6.39
CA LYS A 256 -30.23 -30.04 6.51
C LYS A 256 -30.98 -30.12 7.86
N SER A 257 -30.29 -29.84 8.94
CA SER A 257 -30.85 -29.85 10.28
C SER A 257 -31.93 -28.79 10.48
N LEU A 258 -31.77 -27.61 9.89
CA LEU A 258 -32.78 -26.53 9.93
C LEU A 258 -34.06 -26.91 9.19
N HIS A 259 -33.96 -27.51 8.00
CA HIS A 259 -35.13 -28.04 7.30
C HIS A 259 -35.81 -29.15 8.09
N THR A 260 -35.07 -30.07 8.68
CA THR A 260 -35.64 -31.10 9.56
C THR A 260 -36.31 -30.50 10.78
N ALA A 261 -35.78 -29.41 11.33
CA ALA A 261 -36.37 -28.70 12.45
C ALA A 261 -37.61 -27.88 12.07
N GLY A 262 -37.88 -27.67 10.76
CA GLY A 262 -39.07 -27.01 10.25
C GLY A 262 -38.84 -25.63 9.66
N ALA A 263 -37.61 -25.25 9.32
CA ALA A 263 -37.38 -24.10 8.48
C ALA A 263 -38.02 -24.33 7.11
N ARG A 264 -38.79 -23.36 6.64
CA ARG A 264 -39.43 -23.42 5.34
C ARG A 264 -38.42 -23.20 4.23
N ASP A 265 -37.67 -22.13 4.33
CA ASP A 265 -36.65 -21.74 3.36
C ASP A 265 -35.34 -21.37 4.07
N VAL A 266 -34.21 -21.61 3.41
CA VAL A 266 -32.90 -21.14 3.81
C VAL A 266 -32.36 -20.24 2.71
N VAL A 267 -32.02 -19.01 3.04
CA VAL A 267 -31.49 -18.00 2.12
C VAL A 267 -30.04 -17.73 2.48
N LEU A 268 -29.16 -17.88 1.51
CA LEU A 268 -27.76 -17.51 1.61
C LEU A 268 -27.56 -16.16 0.91
N LEU A 269 -27.35 -15.11 1.69
CA LEU A 269 -27.11 -13.75 1.19
C LEU A 269 -25.63 -13.55 1.00
N SER A 270 -25.21 -13.37 -0.23
CA SER A 270 -23.82 -13.20 -0.64
C SER A 270 -23.63 -11.89 -1.38
N HIS A 271 -22.39 -11.46 -1.45
CA HIS A 271 -21.95 -10.44 -2.42
C HIS A 271 -21.85 -11.07 -3.82
N PRO A 272 -21.75 -10.26 -4.90
CA PRO A 272 -21.40 -10.75 -6.21
C PRO A 272 -20.08 -11.57 -6.15
N TYR A 273 -20.06 -12.66 -6.87
CA TYR A 273 -19.05 -13.74 -6.75
C TYR A 273 -17.58 -13.30 -6.69
N ASP A 274 -17.25 -12.15 -7.28
CA ASP A 274 -15.87 -11.64 -7.37
C ASP A 274 -15.53 -10.54 -6.34
N ASP A 275 -16.50 -10.06 -5.56
CA ASP A 275 -16.37 -8.86 -4.70
C ASP A 275 -16.21 -9.19 -3.20
N GLY A 276 -16.01 -10.46 -2.85
CA GLY A 276 -15.87 -10.88 -1.45
C GLY A 276 -14.59 -10.42 -0.78
N VAL A 277 -14.75 -10.01 0.49
CA VAL A 277 -13.62 -9.67 1.37
C VAL A 277 -12.68 -10.85 1.54
N TYR A 278 -13.25 -12.05 1.61
CA TYR A 278 -12.48 -13.28 1.70
C TYR A 278 -12.46 -13.98 0.34
N ARG A 279 -11.27 -14.25 -0.12
CA ARG A 279 -11.02 -14.94 -1.37
C ARG A 279 -11.73 -16.29 -1.40
N GLU A 280 -12.38 -16.60 -2.52
CA GLU A 280 -13.02 -17.90 -2.76
C GLU A 280 -14.19 -18.24 -1.81
N ASP A 281 -14.69 -17.26 -1.04
CA ASP A 281 -15.78 -17.46 -0.09
C ASP A 281 -17.02 -18.08 -0.77
N ALA A 282 -17.61 -17.39 -1.73
CA ALA A 282 -18.76 -17.88 -2.47
C ALA A 282 -18.47 -19.20 -3.25
N HIS A 283 -17.22 -19.35 -3.72
CA HIS A 283 -16.81 -20.56 -4.43
C HIS A 283 -16.95 -21.80 -3.55
N TRP A 284 -16.45 -21.76 -2.31
CA TRP A 284 -16.44 -22.94 -1.46
C TRP A 284 -17.82 -23.34 -0.99
N ILE A 285 -18.68 -22.40 -0.60
CA ILE A 285 -20.06 -22.76 -0.22
C ILE A 285 -20.84 -23.30 -1.39
N LEU A 286 -20.74 -22.70 -2.59
CA LEU A 286 -21.40 -23.20 -3.80
C LEU A 286 -20.88 -24.58 -4.20
N SER A 287 -19.56 -24.78 -4.14
CA SER A 287 -18.94 -26.10 -4.42
C SER A 287 -19.47 -27.18 -3.48
N ARG A 288 -19.58 -26.88 -2.18
CA ARG A 288 -20.15 -27.80 -1.19
C ARG A 288 -21.63 -28.08 -1.46
N LEU A 289 -22.41 -27.05 -1.79
CA LEU A 289 -23.82 -27.21 -2.13
C LEU A 289 -24.01 -28.07 -3.37
N HIS A 290 -23.18 -27.91 -4.40
CA HIS A 290 -23.23 -28.71 -5.61
C HIS A 290 -22.77 -30.14 -5.38
N SER A 291 -21.65 -30.36 -4.67
CA SER A 291 -21.10 -31.69 -4.43
C SER A 291 -21.97 -32.54 -3.50
N ARG A 292 -22.72 -31.88 -2.60
CA ARG A 292 -23.62 -32.54 -1.64
C ARG A 292 -25.11 -32.29 -1.94
N HIS A 293 -25.43 -32.04 -3.19
CA HIS A 293 -26.82 -31.69 -3.63
C HIS A 293 -27.86 -32.70 -3.19
N ALA A 294 -27.52 -33.98 -3.07
CA ALA A 294 -28.41 -35.03 -2.56
C ALA A 294 -28.81 -34.84 -1.07
N LEU A 295 -28.04 -34.04 -0.32
CA LEU A 295 -28.26 -33.74 1.10
C LEU A 295 -29.06 -32.45 1.32
N VAL A 296 -29.10 -31.60 0.33
CA VAL A 296 -29.76 -30.28 0.39
C VAL A 296 -31.02 -30.35 -0.44
N THR A 297 -32.16 -30.28 0.20
CA THR A 297 -33.45 -30.24 -0.44
C THR A 297 -33.73 -28.93 -1.18
N LYS A 298 -34.82 -28.89 -1.95
CA LYS A 298 -35.20 -27.85 -2.92
C LYS A 298 -35.35 -26.41 -2.37
N GLU A 299 -35.02 -26.16 -1.11
CA GLU A 299 -35.47 -24.98 -0.35
C GLU A 299 -34.30 -24.10 0.10
N VAL A 300 -33.15 -24.14 -0.62
CA VAL A 300 -32.02 -23.25 -0.41
C VAL A 300 -31.93 -22.24 -1.54
N HIS A 301 -31.98 -20.97 -1.18
CA HIS A 301 -31.95 -19.86 -2.12
C HIS A 301 -30.61 -19.13 -2.02
N TRP A 302 -30.03 -18.82 -3.18
CA TRP A 302 -28.88 -17.96 -3.29
C TRP A 302 -29.31 -16.58 -3.74
N LEU A 303 -28.97 -15.53 -2.96
CA LEU A 303 -29.27 -14.15 -3.29
C LEU A 303 -28.01 -13.32 -3.24
N GLU A 304 -27.67 -12.69 -4.35
CA GLU A 304 -26.57 -11.72 -4.43
C GLU A 304 -27.09 -10.30 -4.22
N THR A 305 -26.40 -9.53 -3.39
CA THR A 305 -26.73 -8.13 -3.12
C THR A 305 -25.49 -7.27 -2.94
N THR A 306 -25.65 -5.98 -3.13
CA THR A 306 -24.63 -4.93 -2.94
C THR A 306 -25.15 -3.89 -1.94
N PRO A 307 -24.26 -3.06 -1.35
CA PRO A 307 -24.68 -1.99 -0.46
C PRO A 307 -25.74 -1.08 -1.09
N GLY A 308 -26.72 -0.70 -0.30
CA GLY A 308 -27.84 0.14 -0.76
C GLY A 308 -28.96 -0.61 -1.51
N ASN A 309 -28.83 -1.90 -1.75
CA ASN A 309 -29.83 -2.70 -2.49
C ASN A 309 -30.82 -3.47 -1.59
N SER A 310 -31.12 -2.92 -0.42
CA SER A 310 -32.00 -3.53 0.59
C SER A 310 -33.40 -3.84 0.10
N ARG A 311 -33.93 -3.03 -0.85
CA ARG A 311 -35.25 -3.26 -1.47
C ARG A 311 -35.30 -4.58 -2.25
N THR A 312 -34.21 -4.99 -2.89
CA THR A 312 -34.14 -6.26 -3.59
C THR A 312 -34.26 -7.43 -2.62
N VAL A 313 -33.58 -7.35 -1.47
CA VAL A 313 -33.66 -8.37 -0.42
C VAL A 313 -35.07 -8.47 0.13
N LEU A 314 -35.73 -7.32 0.48
CA LEU A 314 -37.10 -7.30 0.96
C LEU A 314 -38.11 -7.85 -0.06
N ASN A 315 -37.98 -7.44 -1.33
CA ASN A 315 -38.84 -7.93 -2.40
C ASN A 315 -38.68 -9.44 -2.60
N PHE A 316 -37.43 -9.94 -2.53
CA PHE A 316 -37.18 -11.37 -2.62
C PHE A 316 -37.83 -12.12 -1.48
N LEU A 317 -37.65 -11.72 -0.22
CA LEU A 317 -38.25 -12.32 0.96
C LEU A 317 -39.80 -12.27 0.89
N ASN A 318 -40.37 -11.14 0.53
CA ASN A 318 -41.83 -10.97 0.36
C ASN A 318 -42.39 -11.89 -0.73
N ASN A 319 -41.67 -12.06 -1.85
CA ASN A 319 -42.10 -12.95 -2.93
C ASN A 319 -42.02 -14.43 -2.54
N LEU A 320 -41.00 -14.81 -1.78
CA LEU A 320 -40.85 -16.17 -1.22
C LEU A 320 -42.09 -16.56 -0.41
N HIS A 321 -42.68 -15.60 0.32
CA HIS A 321 -43.83 -15.85 1.17
C HIS A 321 -45.17 -15.82 0.42
N ARG A 322 -45.25 -15.09 -0.72
CA ARG A 322 -46.46 -15.03 -1.55
C ARG A 322 -46.66 -16.21 -2.49
N SER A 323 -45.61 -17.01 -2.71
CA SER A 323 -45.60 -17.96 -3.82
C SER A 323 -46.18 -19.36 -3.52
N GLU A 324 -47.04 -19.52 -2.50
CA GLU A 324 -47.68 -20.83 -2.27
C GLU A 324 -48.49 -21.33 -3.46
N THR A 325 -49.05 -20.42 -4.28
CA THR A 325 -49.90 -20.77 -5.42
C THR A 325 -49.13 -20.95 -6.75
N GLN A 326 -47.91 -20.51 -6.87
CA GLN A 326 -47.10 -20.56 -8.10
C GLN A 326 -45.76 -21.29 -7.99
N ALA A 327 -45.32 -21.66 -6.79
CA ALA A 327 -43.99 -22.21 -6.52
C ALA A 327 -43.71 -23.62 -7.07
N LYS A 328 -44.68 -24.27 -7.73
CA LYS A 328 -44.45 -25.58 -8.40
C LYS A 328 -43.65 -25.51 -9.68
N LYS A 329 -43.23 -24.34 -10.18
CA LYS A 329 -42.62 -24.20 -11.51
C LYS A 329 -41.15 -23.76 -11.58
N SER A 330 -40.55 -23.30 -10.51
CA SER A 330 -39.10 -22.93 -10.58
C SER A 330 -38.41 -23.42 -9.32
N ALA A 331 -37.71 -24.55 -9.45
CA ALA A 331 -36.69 -24.92 -8.44
C ALA A 331 -35.68 -23.77 -8.34
N PRO A 332 -35.24 -23.38 -7.11
CA PRO A 332 -34.18 -22.41 -6.96
C PRO A 332 -32.94 -22.94 -7.68
N VAL A 333 -32.52 -22.23 -8.71
CA VAL A 333 -31.32 -22.57 -9.45
C VAL A 333 -30.16 -21.95 -8.68
N LEU A 334 -29.41 -22.81 -7.96
CA LEU A 334 -28.11 -22.37 -7.45
C LEU A 334 -27.26 -21.95 -8.65
N PRO A 335 -26.60 -20.78 -8.58
CA PRO A 335 -25.76 -20.36 -9.66
C PRO A 335 -24.69 -21.44 -9.89
N PRO A 336 -24.36 -21.76 -11.15
CA PRO A 336 -23.27 -22.69 -11.44
C PRO A 336 -22.01 -22.18 -10.76
N VAL A 337 -21.18 -23.09 -10.25
CA VAL A 337 -19.81 -22.76 -9.83
C VAL A 337 -19.11 -22.24 -11.08
N LYS A 338 -19.02 -20.93 -11.19
CA LYS A 338 -18.51 -20.25 -12.38
C LYS A 338 -17.04 -20.58 -12.52
N GLU A 339 -16.69 -21.55 -13.33
CA GLU A 339 -15.37 -21.55 -13.94
C GLU A 339 -15.28 -20.28 -14.76
N ARG A 340 -14.55 -19.33 -14.24
CA ARG A 340 -14.43 -17.97 -14.75
C ARG A 340 -13.92 -17.99 -16.17
N ASN A 341 -14.80 -17.81 -17.12
CA ASN A 341 -14.40 -17.43 -18.47
C ASN A 341 -13.87 -15.96 -18.40
N LYS A 342 -12.58 -15.86 -17.99
CA LYS A 342 -11.88 -14.64 -17.58
C LYS A 342 -11.53 -13.72 -18.75
N LEU A 343 -11.82 -14.10 -20.01
CA LEU A 343 -11.26 -13.42 -21.15
C LEU A 343 -11.92 -12.03 -21.40
N ILE A 344 -13.23 -11.98 -21.47
CA ILE A 344 -13.93 -10.74 -21.90
C ILE A 344 -13.89 -9.63 -20.83
N PRO A 345 -14.25 -9.87 -19.54
CA PRO A 345 -14.16 -8.83 -18.54
C PRO A 345 -12.73 -8.40 -18.23
N SER A 346 -11.74 -9.31 -18.34
CA SER A 346 -10.32 -8.93 -18.15
C SER A 346 -9.80 -8.10 -19.31
N ILE A 347 -10.21 -8.36 -20.54
CA ILE A 347 -9.82 -7.53 -21.70
C ILE A 347 -10.43 -6.14 -21.59
N LEU A 348 -11.69 -6.04 -21.20
CA LEU A 348 -12.37 -4.76 -21.06
C LEU A 348 -11.79 -3.92 -19.90
N SER A 349 -11.56 -4.52 -18.73
CA SER A 349 -10.94 -3.84 -17.58
C SER A 349 -9.50 -3.46 -17.87
N ALA A 350 -8.76 -4.29 -18.59
CA ALA A 350 -7.41 -3.99 -19.02
C ALA A 350 -7.38 -2.87 -20.08
N LEU A 351 -8.33 -2.85 -21.04
CA LEU A 351 -8.48 -1.74 -21.98
C LEU A 351 -8.80 -0.42 -21.27
N ILE A 352 -9.75 -0.42 -20.34
CA ILE A 352 -10.09 0.77 -19.53
C ILE A 352 -8.87 1.21 -18.70
N GLY A 353 -8.19 0.30 -18.02
CA GLY A 353 -6.98 0.60 -17.27
C GLY A 353 -5.85 1.16 -18.16
N THR A 354 -5.69 0.61 -19.34
CA THR A 354 -4.73 1.10 -20.33
C THR A 354 -5.09 2.49 -20.82
N VAL A 355 -6.35 2.74 -21.17
CA VAL A 355 -6.83 4.07 -21.60
C VAL A 355 -6.66 5.10 -20.48
N LEU A 356 -6.95 4.76 -19.22
CA LEU A 356 -6.71 5.64 -18.08
C LEU A 356 -5.22 5.90 -17.87
N LEU A 357 -4.39 4.87 -17.90
CA LEU A 357 -2.94 5.00 -17.76
C LEU A 357 -2.35 5.87 -18.89
N PHE A 358 -2.69 5.57 -20.15
CA PHE A 358 -2.26 6.37 -21.29
C PHE A 358 -2.83 7.78 -21.27
N GLY A 359 -4.06 7.97 -20.78
CA GLY A 359 -4.66 9.29 -20.59
C GLY A 359 -3.87 10.12 -19.59
N ILE A 360 -3.47 9.54 -18.45
CA ILE A 360 -2.62 10.20 -17.46
C ILE A 360 -1.24 10.54 -18.06
N PHE A 361 -0.62 9.60 -18.76
CA PHE A 361 0.65 9.84 -19.44
C PHE A 361 0.52 10.87 -20.58
N ALA A 362 -0.53 10.82 -21.37
CA ALA A 362 -0.78 11.80 -22.43
C ALA A 362 -1.04 13.22 -21.88
N LEU A 363 -1.64 13.32 -20.69
CA LEU A 363 -1.80 14.59 -19.98
C LEU A 363 -0.47 15.08 -19.37
N ALA A 364 0.43 14.18 -19.01
CA ALA A 364 1.75 14.51 -18.47
C ALA A 364 2.77 14.87 -19.57
N LEU A 365 2.60 14.38 -20.80
CA LEU A 365 3.52 14.65 -21.92
C LEU A 365 3.67 16.14 -22.30
N PRO A 366 2.61 16.98 -22.30
CA PRO A 366 2.74 18.42 -22.56
C PRO A 366 3.16 19.24 -21.34
N LEU A 367 3.31 18.61 -20.17
CA LEU A 367 3.72 19.27 -18.92
C LEU A 367 5.25 19.31 -18.74
N ASP A 368 6.05 19.24 -19.82
CA ASP A 368 7.45 19.67 -19.79
C ASP A 368 7.45 21.19 -19.56
N ILE A 369 7.25 21.60 -18.33
CA ILE A 369 7.35 23.00 -17.91
C ILE A 369 8.84 23.34 -17.89
N PRO A 370 9.33 24.21 -18.77
CA PRO A 370 10.72 24.61 -18.71
C PRO A 370 10.93 25.34 -17.36
N ALA A 371 11.71 24.75 -16.48
CA ALA A 371 12.19 25.46 -15.29
C ALA A 371 13.24 26.46 -15.78
N GLY A 372 12.89 27.73 -15.78
CA GLY A 372 13.82 28.82 -16.05
C GLY A 372 14.82 28.88 -14.90
N MET A 373 16.08 28.57 -15.14
CA MET A 373 17.13 28.60 -14.13
C MET A 373 17.96 29.89 -14.10
N ALA A 374 17.80 30.77 -15.09
CA ALA A 374 18.47 32.07 -15.13
C ALA A 374 17.68 33.08 -16.01
N SER A 375 17.93 34.39 -15.76
CA SER A 375 17.42 35.43 -16.65
C SER A 375 18.01 35.27 -18.04
N ALA A 376 17.19 35.51 -19.08
CA ALA A 376 17.58 35.30 -20.49
C ALA A 376 18.84 36.12 -20.92
N ASP A 377 19.20 37.14 -20.19
CA ASP A 377 20.28 38.07 -20.50
C ASP A 377 21.47 37.99 -19.50
N GLY A 378 21.51 36.97 -18.64
CA GLY A 378 22.53 36.80 -17.60
C GLY A 378 23.68 35.93 -18.00
N SER A 379 24.81 36.10 -17.32
CA SER A 379 25.95 35.21 -17.21
C SER A 379 26.08 34.72 -15.77
N ALA A 380 26.96 33.77 -15.50
CA ALA A 380 27.16 33.29 -14.15
C ALA A 380 28.61 33.00 -13.81
N ILE A 381 28.92 33.19 -12.55
CA ILE A 381 30.17 32.78 -11.92
C ILE A 381 29.89 31.56 -11.05
N ARG A 382 30.63 30.49 -11.24
CA ARG A 382 30.55 29.28 -10.40
C ARG A 382 31.85 29.20 -9.61
N ILE A 383 31.76 29.17 -8.30
CA ILE A 383 32.92 29.03 -7.41
C ILE A 383 32.94 27.62 -6.87
N ALA A 384 34.00 26.89 -7.20
CA ALA A 384 34.23 25.53 -6.75
C ALA A 384 35.41 25.50 -5.78
N LEU A 385 35.13 25.16 -4.54
CA LEU A 385 36.10 25.05 -3.47
C LEU A 385 36.25 23.59 -3.08
N ASP A 386 37.50 23.10 -3.05
CA ASP A 386 37.85 21.81 -2.46
C ASP A 386 39.21 21.92 -1.77
N LEU A 387 39.18 22.37 -0.52
CA LEU A 387 40.40 22.66 0.24
C LEU A 387 40.24 22.24 1.70
N LYS A 388 41.34 22.20 2.42
CA LYS A 388 41.37 22.10 3.87
C LYS A 388 41.77 23.45 4.45
N GLY A 389 41.08 23.91 5.48
CA GLY A 389 41.54 25.02 6.32
C GLY A 389 42.87 24.63 7.01
N LYS A 390 43.67 25.61 7.40
CA LYS A 390 44.87 25.34 8.19
C LYS A 390 44.50 24.75 9.55
N ILE A 391 45.43 24.02 10.16
CA ILE A 391 45.17 23.39 11.46
C ILE A 391 45.14 24.44 12.55
N SER A 392 44.13 24.39 13.42
CA SER A 392 44.03 25.27 14.57
C SER A 392 45.20 25.02 15.56
N VAL A 393 45.89 26.09 15.93
CA VAL A 393 47.01 26.01 16.90
C VAL A 393 46.54 25.46 18.26
N ALA A 394 45.27 25.55 18.59
CA ALA A 394 44.68 24.97 19.81
C ALA A 394 44.78 23.44 19.87
N ALA A 395 45.03 22.76 18.78
CA ALA A 395 45.22 21.30 18.73
C ALA A 395 46.62 20.83 19.18
N ILE A 396 47.58 21.73 19.25
CA ILE A 396 48.96 21.40 19.72
C ILE A 396 49.06 21.76 21.21
N PRO A 397 49.28 20.79 22.12
CA PRO A 397 49.42 21.08 23.54
C PRO A 397 50.56 22.09 23.82
N GLU A 398 50.31 23.08 24.67
CA GLU A 398 51.32 24.08 25.06
C GLU A 398 52.59 23.38 25.57
N GLY A 399 53.74 23.75 24.97
CA GLY A 399 55.06 23.25 25.37
C GLY A 399 55.56 22.03 24.58
N MET A 400 54.82 21.54 23.59
CA MET A 400 55.28 20.46 22.71
C MET A 400 55.89 21.02 21.42
N THR A 401 57.16 20.76 21.20
CA THR A 401 57.86 21.03 19.93
C THR A 401 57.83 19.79 19.05
N LEU A 402 57.34 19.91 17.84
CA LEU A 402 57.33 18.79 16.90
C LEU A 402 58.74 18.57 16.35
N PRO A 403 59.19 17.32 16.13
CA PRO A 403 60.41 17.03 15.43
C PRO A 403 60.42 17.62 13.99
N GLU A 404 61.55 18.03 13.51
CA GLU A 404 61.71 18.59 12.18
C GLU A 404 61.21 17.57 11.11
N GLY A 405 60.19 17.93 10.34
CA GLY A 405 59.58 17.06 9.35
C GLY A 405 58.38 16.20 9.86
N ALA A 406 57.97 16.36 11.11
CA ALA A 406 56.79 15.68 11.64
C ALA A 406 55.47 16.38 11.20
N ASP A 407 54.52 15.59 10.71
CA ASP A 407 53.22 16.04 10.28
C ASP A 407 52.28 16.13 11.50
N ALA A 408 51.96 17.33 11.93
CA ALA A 408 51.13 17.60 13.08
C ALA A 408 49.72 17.01 12.92
N GLU A 409 49.16 16.98 11.72
CA GLU A 409 47.84 16.43 11.39
C GLU A 409 47.80 14.92 11.66
N LYS A 410 48.87 14.19 11.34
CA LYS A 410 48.96 12.75 11.59
C LYS A 410 49.13 12.38 13.06
N ILE A 411 49.70 13.30 13.86
CA ILE A 411 50.00 13.03 15.27
C ILE A 411 48.83 13.41 16.19
N PHE A 412 48.18 14.54 15.91
CA PHE A 412 47.18 15.11 16.82
C PHE A 412 45.73 15.13 16.27
N GLY A 413 45.52 14.88 14.96
CA GLY A 413 44.18 14.87 14.36
C GLY A 413 43.45 16.19 14.59
N GLY A 414 44.08 17.32 14.29
CA GLY A 414 43.59 18.66 14.66
C GLY A 414 42.30 19.07 13.96
N GLU A 415 41.53 19.93 14.59
CA GLU A 415 40.46 20.65 13.97
C GLU A 415 41.02 21.66 12.95
N HIS A 416 40.38 21.77 11.77
CA HIS A 416 40.72 22.74 10.77
C HIS A 416 39.94 24.03 10.97
N TYR A 417 40.56 25.17 10.64
CA TYR A 417 39.84 26.44 10.62
C TYR A 417 38.73 26.41 9.56
N PRO A 418 37.58 27.08 9.84
CA PRO A 418 36.60 27.36 8.81
C PRO A 418 37.23 28.21 7.70
N VAL A 419 36.75 28.04 6.48
CA VAL A 419 37.22 28.83 5.35
C VAL A 419 36.16 29.87 5.00
N SER A 420 36.55 31.16 5.07
CA SER A 420 35.70 32.26 4.66
C SER A 420 36.13 32.78 3.28
N VAL A 421 35.15 33.03 2.44
CA VAL A 421 35.36 33.54 1.07
C VAL A 421 34.53 34.80 0.88
N ILE A 422 35.20 35.83 0.35
CA ILE A 422 34.55 37.07 -0.08
C ILE A 422 34.81 37.22 -1.58
N VAL A 423 33.77 37.52 -2.34
CA VAL A 423 33.86 37.87 -3.76
C VAL A 423 33.32 39.28 -3.94
N VAL A 424 34.16 40.14 -4.48
CA VAL A 424 33.86 41.52 -4.79
C VAL A 424 33.82 41.69 -6.31
N MET A 425 32.77 42.26 -6.84
CA MET A 425 32.60 42.59 -8.26
C MET A 425 32.31 44.07 -8.40
N ASP A 426 33.13 44.78 -9.20
CA ASP A 426 33.03 46.23 -9.44
C ASP A 426 32.99 47.08 -8.16
N GLY A 427 33.66 46.57 -7.11
CA GLY A 427 33.71 47.21 -5.80
C GLY A 427 32.57 46.89 -4.85
N GLU A 428 31.59 46.06 -5.26
CA GLU A 428 30.47 45.57 -4.44
C GLU A 428 30.67 44.12 -4.04
N THR A 429 30.40 43.76 -2.79
CA THR A 429 30.51 42.37 -2.32
C THR A 429 29.29 41.61 -2.79
N ILE A 430 29.52 40.61 -3.64
CA ILE A 430 28.47 39.72 -4.21
C ILE A 430 28.38 38.38 -3.50
N LEU A 431 29.41 37.97 -2.74
CA LEU A 431 29.41 36.76 -1.90
C LEU A 431 30.27 37.00 -0.66
N GLU A 432 29.74 36.62 0.48
CA GLU A 432 30.46 36.51 1.75
C GLU A 432 29.95 35.33 2.52
N GLU A 433 30.70 34.21 2.50
CA GLU A 433 30.28 32.94 3.11
C GLU A 433 31.43 32.31 3.89
N THR A 434 31.07 31.57 4.95
CA THR A 434 32.02 30.81 5.78
C THR A 434 31.62 29.32 5.82
N TYR A 435 32.53 28.48 5.36
CA TYR A 435 32.34 27.04 5.24
C TYR A 435 33.04 26.30 6.37
N GLN A 436 32.31 25.40 7.02
CA GLN A 436 32.84 24.56 8.09
C GLN A 436 33.51 23.31 7.54
N PRO A 437 34.61 22.83 8.14
CA PRO A 437 35.22 21.56 7.78
C PRO A 437 34.25 20.38 7.94
N SER A 438 34.29 19.45 7.00
CA SER A 438 33.44 18.25 7.05
C SER A 438 33.92 17.23 8.10
N GLY A 439 33.04 16.28 8.47
CA GLY A 439 33.34 15.23 9.44
C GLY A 439 32.96 15.56 10.88
N ILE A 440 32.79 14.51 11.70
CA ILE A 440 32.31 14.64 13.10
C ILE A 440 33.34 15.37 13.99
N GLY A 441 34.60 15.37 13.63
CA GLY A 441 35.68 16.03 14.37
C GLY A 441 36.25 17.29 13.70
N GLY A 442 35.55 17.87 12.70
CA GLY A 442 36.01 19.09 12.03
C GLY A 442 37.36 18.98 11.32
N ASN A 443 37.74 17.78 10.91
CA ASN A 443 39.04 17.48 10.31
C ASN A 443 39.00 17.13 8.81
N GLY A 444 37.80 17.21 8.19
CA GLY A 444 37.59 16.90 6.78
C GLY A 444 37.87 18.07 5.85
N ARG A 445 37.81 17.80 4.54
CA ARG A 445 37.89 18.83 3.51
C ARG A 445 36.60 19.63 3.46
N ILE A 446 36.73 20.89 3.07
CA ILE A 446 35.63 21.78 2.72
C ILE A 446 35.39 21.62 1.23
N SER A 447 34.19 21.20 0.85
CA SER A 447 33.76 21.17 -0.54
C SER A 447 32.52 22.03 -0.67
N ALA A 448 32.63 23.14 -1.39
CA ALA A 448 31.55 24.07 -1.64
C ALA A 448 31.44 24.40 -3.12
N LEU A 449 30.21 24.62 -3.56
CA LEU A 449 29.90 25.04 -4.92
C LEU A 449 28.88 26.15 -4.85
N GLU A 450 29.32 27.39 -5.16
CA GLU A 450 28.45 28.54 -5.21
C GLU A 450 28.13 28.93 -6.64
N PHE A 451 26.96 29.47 -6.84
CA PHE A 451 26.48 29.93 -8.14
C PHE A 451 25.99 31.37 -8.02
N LEU A 452 26.65 32.27 -8.71
CA LEU A 452 26.33 33.70 -8.70
C LEU A 452 25.85 34.11 -10.08
N SER A 453 24.61 34.56 -10.16
CA SER A 453 24.06 35.19 -11.39
C SER A 453 24.59 36.62 -11.50
N VAL A 454 25.24 36.91 -12.61
CA VAL A 454 25.86 38.24 -12.89
C VAL A 454 25.41 38.75 -14.25
N SER A 455 25.45 40.05 -14.47
CA SER A 455 25.19 40.62 -15.79
C SER A 455 26.30 40.26 -16.77
N ALA A 456 25.97 40.20 -18.06
CA ALA A 456 27.01 40.14 -19.10
C ALA A 456 27.71 41.48 -19.21
N GLY A 457 29.02 41.47 -19.46
CA GLY A 457 29.84 42.67 -19.57
C GLY A 457 31.24 42.46 -19.05
N SER A 458 32.03 43.54 -18.98
CA SER A 458 33.34 43.55 -18.42
C SER A 458 33.26 43.93 -16.93
N HIS A 459 33.72 43.03 -16.06
CA HIS A 459 33.64 43.19 -14.62
C HIS A 459 35.00 43.02 -13.97
N GLN A 460 35.32 43.90 -12.99
CA GLN A 460 36.49 43.69 -12.16
C GLN A 460 36.13 42.78 -10.99
N ILE A 461 36.73 41.59 -10.90
CA ILE A 461 36.46 40.58 -9.91
C ILE A 461 37.65 40.38 -9.00
N GLU A 462 37.40 40.43 -7.70
CA GLU A 462 38.41 40.14 -6.68
C GLU A 462 37.83 39.07 -5.74
N MET A 463 38.59 37.98 -5.55
CA MET A 463 38.27 36.91 -4.61
C MET A 463 39.26 36.89 -3.48
N ARG A 464 38.74 36.98 -2.27
CA ARG A 464 39.53 36.90 -1.03
C ARG A 464 39.18 35.64 -0.27
N LEU A 465 40.19 35.04 0.33
CA LEU A 465 40.07 33.79 1.09
C LEU A 465 40.74 33.96 2.45
N LYS A 466 40.07 33.39 3.48
CA LYS A 466 40.62 33.29 4.84
C LYS A 466 40.44 31.83 5.30
N ASP A 467 41.54 31.14 5.61
CA ASP A 467 41.59 29.74 6.02
C ASP A 467 42.38 29.52 7.32
N ASP A 468 42.75 30.62 8.02
CA ASP A 468 43.43 30.64 9.31
C ASP A 468 42.94 31.79 10.18
N GLU A 469 43.65 32.13 11.25
CA GLU A 469 43.35 33.26 12.13
C GLU A 469 43.77 34.61 11.53
N ASN A 470 44.55 34.64 10.46
CA ASN A 470 45.04 35.83 9.83
C ASN A 470 43.91 36.57 9.06
N ASP A 471 44.31 37.69 8.42
CA ASP A 471 43.42 38.47 7.58
C ASP A 471 43.14 37.78 6.23
N TYR A 472 42.10 38.24 5.54
CA TYR A 472 41.80 37.78 4.19
C TYR A 472 42.98 38.07 3.24
N ARG A 473 43.36 37.05 2.45
CA ARG A 473 44.34 37.21 1.36
C ARG A 473 43.59 37.21 0.02
N VAL A 474 44.08 37.98 -0.93
CA VAL A 474 43.58 38.02 -2.31
C VAL A 474 44.12 36.81 -3.05
N VAL A 475 43.21 35.92 -3.52
CA VAL A 475 43.56 34.71 -4.29
C VAL A 475 43.27 34.86 -5.78
N TYR A 476 42.50 35.89 -6.14
CA TYR A 476 42.25 36.29 -7.52
C TYR A 476 41.91 37.75 -7.59
N SER A 477 42.43 38.47 -8.60
CA SER A 477 42.07 39.86 -8.92
C SER A 477 42.36 40.12 -10.37
N ASP A 478 41.34 40.21 -11.22
CA ASP A 478 41.45 40.49 -12.65
C ASP A 478 40.17 41.02 -13.22
N THR A 479 40.18 41.55 -14.44
CA THR A 479 38.99 41.98 -15.21
C THR A 479 38.56 40.83 -16.10
N LEU A 480 37.30 40.45 -16.01
CA LEU A 480 36.67 39.36 -16.74
C LEU A 480 35.60 39.86 -17.67
N ASP A 481 35.67 39.51 -18.93
CA ASP A 481 34.66 39.79 -19.93
C ASP A 481 33.67 38.60 -20.02
N LEU A 482 32.42 38.80 -19.61
CA LEU A 482 31.37 37.82 -19.58
C LEU A 482 30.42 38.00 -20.75
N SER A 483 30.31 37.00 -21.61
CA SER A 483 29.30 36.95 -22.67
C SER A 483 27.94 36.48 -22.12
N VAL A 484 26.84 36.88 -22.79
CA VAL A 484 25.49 36.42 -22.44
C VAL A 484 25.43 34.91 -22.49
N GLY A 485 24.95 34.28 -21.42
CA GLY A 485 24.83 32.82 -21.27
C GLY A 485 26.13 32.11 -20.90
N GLN A 486 27.24 32.82 -20.70
CA GLN A 486 28.51 32.24 -20.30
C GLN A 486 28.54 31.93 -18.80
N VAL A 487 29.15 30.78 -18.49
CA VAL A 487 29.48 30.41 -17.10
C VAL A 487 31.00 30.33 -16.97
N VAL A 488 31.55 31.10 -16.06
CA VAL A 488 32.98 31.04 -15.74
C VAL A 488 33.14 30.33 -14.41
N VAL A 489 34.04 29.34 -14.37
CA VAL A 489 34.29 28.53 -13.19
C VAL A 489 35.57 28.98 -12.51
N PHE A 490 35.47 29.45 -11.28
CA PHE A 490 36.58 29.72 -10.39
C PHE A 490 36.84 28.49 -9.54
N SER A 491 37.96 27.80 -9.80
CA SER A 491 38.35 26.63 -9.03
C SER A 491 39.62 26.95 -8.22
N TYR A 492 39.50 26.89 -6.91
CA TYR A 492 40.67 27.09 -6.05
C TYR A 492 41.58 25.86 -6.06
N ASP A 493 42.85 26.05 -6.31
CA ASP A 493 43.88 25.00 -6.25
C ASP A 493 44.72 25.17 -4.97
N ASP A 494 44.53 24.27 -4.05
CA ASP A 494 45.16 24.19 -2.73
C ASP A 494 46.72 24.09 -2.81
N LYS A 495 47.25 23.61 -3.95
CA LYS A 495 48.70 23.46 -4.13
C LYS A 495 49.39 24.72 -4.59
N SER A 496 48.76 25.48 -5.45
CA SER A 496 49.31 26.72 -6.00
C SER A 496 48.84 27.96 -5.22
N ASP A 497 47.90 27.81 -4.27
CA ASP A 497 47.27 28.89 -3.50
C ASP A 497 46.67 29.98 -4.42
N MET A 498 46.13 29.55 -5.54
CA MET A 498 45.56 30.42 -6.57
C MET A 498 44.25 29.91 -7.10
N VAL A 499 43.41 30.81 -7.61
CA VAL A 499 42.18 30.47 -8.32
C VAL A 499 42.51 30.23 -9.81
N ILE A 500 42.08 29.09 -10.32
CA ILE A 500 42.16 28.77 -11.75
C ILE A 500 40.78 29.14 -12.35
N VAL A 501 40.80 30.00 -13.35
CA VAL A 501 39.60 30.42 -14.07
C VAL A 501 39.48 29.60 -15.36
N ARG A 502 38.35 29.03 -15.59
CA ARG A 502 38.02 28.19 -16.76
C ARG A 502 36.74 28.59 -17.41
#